data_fffa5e92014160eb479706e88c5c2fcd
#
_entry.id   fffa5e92014160eb479706e88c5c2fcd
#
_cell.length_a   1.000
_cell.length_b   1.000
_cell.length_c   1.000
_cell.angle_alpha   90.00
_cell.angle_beta   90.00
_cell.angle_gamma   90.00
#
_symmetry.space_group_name_H-M   'P 1'
#
loop_
_entity.id
_entity.type
_entity.pdbx_description
1 polymer ?
#
loop_
_entity_poly.entity_id
_entity_poly.type
_entity_poly.pdbx_seq_one_letter_code
_entity_poly.pdbx_strand_id
1 'polypeptide(L)'
;MELQELAKTLTMAPVSFLEFSLALLCLAVLYYLHVRSRRKNPLIPLDWPVVGMLPALLVNLPRLHDWVTSLLSTTQLNFRLTGPPLSGRHLFFTSDPANVRHVFTSNFPNYPKGTELAEIMDILGGGIFNADGDSWRRQRAKAQLLMSGPRFRAFVSRCSRLKVERDLLPLLDHVAATSTGGVCDLKDVFLRLTFDMTATLVFGVDPGCLTVSFQEVRFARAIDDAMDVLLVRSVLPLSWWKLVRWLGVGYERKMTVARLDIDGFIGDAIAKRRDAVKAGRVIEDDDEDSADLLSSYIDEDDDAVDDVILRDTTMNLMLAGRDTTGSALSWFFYLLTMNPRVESKILAELDTIKATTSTTLDDMVTYDPDELGRLVYLHAALCESLRLYPPVPFEHKGVVAAEALPSGHQVRPGDKIVVSLYAMGRMEAVWGEDCREFRPERWIGEDGKLRYVPSYKFASFNTGPRTCLGKDMAFVQLKVVAAAVVRNFEVEAVPGHVVEPNISIILHMKNGFKARIKRRRQVMNS
;
A
#
# COMPACT_ATOMS: atom_id res chain seq x y z
N MET A 1 26.83 49.26 -54.62
CA MET A 1 25.80 48.31 -55.21
C MET A 1 26.02 46.88 -54.69
N GLU A 2 27.24 46.47 -54.36
CA GLU A 2 27.54 45.10 -53.87
C GLU A 2 27.13 44.79 -52.42
N LEU A 3 27.05 45.79 -51.54
CA LEU A 3 26.65 45.57 -50.17
C LEU A 3 25.12 45.39 -49.95
N GLN A 4 24.30 45.83 -50.93
CA GLN A 4 22.87 45.63 -50.90
C GLN A 4 22.43 44.28 -51.49
N GLU A 5 23.25 43.68 -52.35
CA GLU A 5 23.01 42.32 -52.82
C GLU A 5 23.42 41.24 -51.81
N LEU A 6 24.51 41.50 -51.05
CA LEU A 6 24.92 40.60 -49.99
C LEU A 6 23.90 40.56 -48.83
N ALA A 7 23.18 41.65 -48.57
CA ALA A 7 22.10 41.70 -47.58
C ALA A 7 20.85 40.98 -47.99
N LYS A 8 20.59 40.81 -49.30
CA LYS A 8 19.43 40.05 -49.83
C LYS A 8 19.64 38.55 -49.87
N THR A 9 20.88 38.06 -49.83
CA THR A 9 21.20 36.64 -49.81
C THR A 9 21.19 36.05 -48.37
N LEU A 10 21.04 36.87 -47.33
CA LEU A 10 20.92 36.47 -45.94
C LEU A 10 19.50 36.53 -45.38
N THR A 11 18.48 36.63 -46.26
CA THR A 11 17.13 36.31 -45.85
C THR A 11 17.05 34.79 -45.71
N MET A 12 17.35 34.30 -44.50
CA MET A 12 17.05 32.92 -44.11
C MET A 12 15.58 32.64 -44.48
N ALA A 13 15.38 31.76 -45.46
CA ALA A 13 14.05 31.27 -45.75
C ALA A 13 13.42 30.80 -44.41
N PRO A 14 12.15 31.12 -44.14
CA PRO A 14 11.52 30.67 -42.92
C PRO A 14 11.58 29.14 -42.89
N VAL A 15 12.39 28.61 -41.98
CA VAL A 15 12.50 27.16 -41.75
C VAL A 15 11.09 26.66 -41.50
N SER A 16 10.61 25.77 -42.35
CA SER A 16 9.27 25.21 -42.17
C SER A 16 9.20 24.47 -40.83
N PHE A 17 8.05 24.49 -40.19
CA PHE A 17 7.83 23.74 -38.93
C PHE A 17 8.29 22.29 -39.08
N LEU A 18 8.13 21.73 -40.28
CA LEU A 18 8.55 20.37 -40.60
C LEU A 18 10.08 20.21 -40.57
N GLU A 19 10.82 21.14 -41.19
CA GLU A 19 12.31 21.13 -41.22
C GLU A 19 12.89 21.30 -39.83
N PHE A 20 12.32 22.19 -39.03
CA PHE A 20 12.73 22.39 -37.63
C PHE A 20 12.47 21.13 -36.80
N SER A 21 11.31 20.50 -36.96
CA SER A 21 10.96 19.26 -36.27
C SER A 21 11.87 18.10 -36.69
N LEU A 22 12.19 18.00 -37.98
CA LEU A 22 13.11 16.98 -38.50
C LEU A 22 14.54 17.19 -37.98
N ALA A 23 15.02 18.43 -37.93
CA ALA A 23 16.33 18.77 -37.40
C ALA A 23 16.42 18.42 -35.91
N LEU A 24 15.40 18.73 -35.11
CA LEU A 24 15.30 18.34 -33.71
C LEU A 24 15.31 16.81 -33.52
N LEU A 25 14.56 16.09 -34.36
CA LEU A 25 14.56 14.63 -34.35
C LEU A 25 15.93 14.06 -34.70
N CYS A 26 16.59 14.58 -35.74
CA CYS A 26 17.96 14.16 -36.08
C CYS A 26 18.96 14.43 -34.94
N LEU A 27 18.91 15.60 -34.32
CA LEU A 27 19.75 15.94 -33.19
C LEU A 27 19.47 14.98 -31.97
N ALA A 28 18.22 14.68 -31.71
CA ALA A 28 17.84 13.75 -30.67
C ALA A 28 18.35 12.32 -30.95
N VAL A 29 18.25 11.86 -32.21
CA VAL A 29 18.79 10.56 -32.64
C VAL A 29 20.31 10.52 -32.53
N LEU A 30 21.00 11.55 -33.03
CA LEU A 30 22.45 11.65 -32.94
C LEU A 30 22.93 11.68 -31.46
N TYR A 31 22.26 12.44 -30.62
CA TYR A 31 22.53 12.47 -29.18
C TYR A 31 22.31 11.08 -28.58
N TYR A 32 21.18 10.44 -28.89
CA TYR A 32 20.87 9.08 -28.45
C TYR A 32 21.99 8.09 -28.85
N LEU A 33 22.39 8.08 -30.12
CA LEU A 33 23.43 7.19 -30.63
C LEU A 33 24.77 7.47 -29.97
N HIS A 34 25.15 8.75 -29.81
CA HIS A 34 26.39 9.15 -29.15
C HIS A 34 26.46 8.70 -27.69
N VAL A 35 25.40 8.97 -26.93
CA VAL A 35 25.36 8.57 -25.52
C VAL A 35 25.25 7.06 -25.38
N ARG A 36 24.50 6.38 -26.23
CA ARG A 36 24.38 4.93 -26.24
C ARG A 36 25.74 4.24 -26.49
N SER A 37 26.55 4.77 -27.40
CA SER A 37 27.86 4.21 -27.70
C SER A 37 28.87 4.34 -26.56
N ARG A 38 28.70 5.34 -25.68
CA ARG A 38 29.58 5.62 -24.53
C ARG A 38 29.13 4.96 -23.23
N ARG A 39 27.98 4.28 -23.22
CA ARG A 39 27.42 3.71 -21.99
C ARG A 39 28.15 2.45 -21.53
N LYS A 40 28.57 2.44 -20.28
CA LYS A 40 29.07 1.26 -19.58
C LYS A 40 27.96 0.29 -19.16
N ASN A 41 26.75 0.81 -18.86
CA ASN A 41 25.60 -0.01 -18.44
C ASN A 41 24.35 0.38 -19.24
N PRO A 42 23.84 -0.50 -20.11
CA PRO A 42 22.68 -0.25 -20.96
C PRO A 42 21.34 -0.17 -20.19
N LEU A 43 21.29 -0.70 -18.95
CA LEU A 43 20.09 -0.69 -18.11
C LEU A 43 19.81 0.68 -17.49
N ILE A 44 20.84 1.52 -17.31
CA ILE A 44 20.65 2.87 -16.76
C ILE A 44 19.92 3.73 -17.81
N PRO A 45 18.79 4.39 -17.48
CA PRO A 45 18.05 5.24 -18.41
C PRO A 45 18.89 6.36 -18.99
N LEU A 46 18.54 6.82 -20.20
CA LEU A 46 19.15 7.98 -20.82
C LEU A 46 18.66 9.24 -20.13
N ASP A 47 19.60 10.09 -19.72
CA ASP A 47 19.31 11.43 -19.22
C ASP A 47 19.32 12.42 -20.39
N TRP A 48 18.11 12.82 -20.82
CA TRP A 48 17.94 13.73 -21.94
C TRP A 48 18.08 15.19 -21.49
N PRO A 49 18.69 16.08 -22.28
CA PRO A 49 18.99 17.45 -21.85
C PRO A 49 17.78 18.27 -21.39
N VAL A 50 16.58 18.04 -21.97
CA VAL A 50 15.36 18.83 -21.70
C VAL A 50 14.37 18.08 -20.81
N VAL A 51 14.24 16.77 -21.02
CA VAL A 51 13.20 15.97 -20.37
C VAL A 51 13.74 15.00 -19.34
N GLY A 52 15.06 14.99 -19.11
CA GLY A 52 15.69 14.09 -18.15
C GLY A 52 15.44 12.62 -18.48
N MET A 53 15.17 11.81 -17.47
CA MET A 53 14.86 10.37 -17.61
C MET A 53 13.34 10.10 -17.75
N LEU A 54 12.52 11.14 -17.90
CA LEU A 54 11.06 11.01 -18.01
C LEU A 54 10.60 10.04 -19.13
N PRO A 55 11.17 10.03 -20.35
CA PRO A 55 10.76 9.06 -21.38
C PRO A 55 10.94 7.60 -20.93
N ALA A 56 12.05 7.30 -20.24
CA ALA A 56 12.29 5.96 -19.74
C ALA A 56 11.30 5.59 -18.63
N LEU A 57 10.97 6.52 -17.74
CA LEU A 57 9.95 6.33 -16.72
C LEU A 57 8.58 6.03 -17.35
N LEU A 58 8.13 6.81 -18.32
CA LEU A 58 6.83 6.64 -18.98
C LEU A 58 6.72 5.29 -19.69
N VAL A 59 7.75 4.89 -20.44
CA VAL A 59 7.78 3.59 -21.14
C VAL A 59 7.75 2.41 -20.16
N ASN A 60 8.40 2.54 -19.00
CA ASN A 60 8.45 1.48 -18.01
C ASN A 60 7.36 1.61 -16.92
N LEU A 61 6.49 2.61 -17.02
CA LEU A 61 5.41 2.81 -16.04
C LEU A 61 4.57 1.53 -15.86
N PRO A 62 4.14 0.78 -16.88
CA PRO A 62 3.36 -0.45 -16.69
C PRO A 62 4.05 -1.55 -15.88
N ARG A 63 5.37 -1.51 -15.75
CA ARG A 63 6.21 -2.45 -14.98
C ARG A 63 7.15 -1.75 -14.01
N LEU A 64 6.69 -0.64 -13.42
CA LEU A 64 7.52 0.26 -12.61
C LEU A 64 8.28 -0.46 -11.50
N HIS A 65 7.61 -1.34 -10.77
CA HIS A 65 8.21 -2.07 -9.64
C HIS A 65 9.38 -2.96 -10.08
N ASP A 66 9.19 -3.74 -11.14
CA ASP A 66 10.22 -4.64 -11.67
C ASP A 66 11.34 -3.87 -12.36
N TRP A 67 11.00 -2.78 -13.05
CA TRP A 67 12.00 -1.90 -13.66
C TRP A 67 12.89 -1.22 -12.60
N VAL A 68 12.31 -0.67 -11.53
CA VAL A 68 13.08 -0.11 -10.41
C VAL A 68 13.92 -1.19 -9.72
N THR A 69 13.36 -2.42 -9.55
CA THR A 69 14.09 -3.56 -9.01
C THR A 69 15.33 -3.88 -9.86
N SER A 70 15.18 -3.94 -11.18
CA SER A 70 16.28 -4.20 -12.11
C SER A 70 17.35 -3.09 -12.08
N LEU A 71 16.94 -1.83 -11.97
CA LEU A 71 17.88 -0.72 -11.82
C LEU A 71 18.68 -0.83 -10.52
N LEU A 72 18.00 -1.00 -9.40
CA LEU A 72 18.63 -1.06 -8.08
C LEU A 72 19.56 -2.29 -7.92
N SER A 73 19.23 -3.43 -8.55
CA SER A 73 20.11 -4.60 -8.56
C SER A 73 21.42 -4.36 -9.29
N THR A 74 21.43 -3.51 -10.32
CA THR A 74 22.61 -3.22 -11.14
C THR A 74 23.41 -1.99 -10.68
N THR A 75 22.84 -1.18 -9.79
CA THR A 75 23.44 0.08 -9.30
C THR A 75 23.75 0.03 -7.80
N GLN A 76 24.09 -1.13 -7.28
CA GLN A 76 24.46 -1.32 -5.86
C GLN A 76 23.40 -0.74 -4.90
N LEU A 77 22.12 -1.09 -5.14
CA LEU A 77 20.94 -0.71 -4.34
C LEU A 77 20.58 0.77 -4.37
N ASN A 78 21.25 1.60 -5.18
CA ASN A 78 21.07 3.05 -5.18
C ASN A 78 21.04 3.59 -6.62
N PHE A 79 20.04 4.44 -6.92
CA PHE A 79 19.89 5.01 -8.25
C PHE A 79 19.29 6.42 -8.17
N ARG A 80 19.87 7.38 -8.92
CA ARG A 80 19.32 8.73 -9.03
C ARG A 80 18.54 8.85 -10.36
N LEU A 81 17.25 9.18 -10.24
CA LEU A 81 16.41 9.51 -11.38
C LEU A 81 16.27 11.02 -11.48
N THR A 82 16.71 11.58 -12.63
CA THR A 82 16.63 13.00 -12.92
C THR A 82 15.38 13.31 -13.74
N GLY A 83 14.56 14.22 -13.24
CA GLY A 83 13.43 14.76 -13.98
C GLY A 83 13.87 15.84 -14.97
N PRO A 84 12.92 16.49 -15.70
CA PRO A 84 13.20 17.66 -16.50
C PRO A 84 13.91 18.75 -15.67
N PRO A 85 14.95 19.44 -16.19
CA PRO A 85 15.74 20.43 -15.43
C PRO A 85 14.88 21.52 -14.76
N LEU A 86 13.82 21.97 -15.41
CA LEU A 86 12.88 22.98 -14.89
C LEU A 86 11.90 22.43 -13.84
N SER A 87 11.81 21.11 -13.67
CA SER A 87 10.89 20.50 -12.68
C SER A 87 11.43 20.51 -11.26
N GLY A 88 12.74 20.72 -11.08
CA GLY A 88 13.40 20.60 -9.78
C GLY A 88 13.33 19.20 -9.16
N ARG A 89 12.87 18.19 -9.90
CA ARG A 89 12.66 16.84 -9.40
C ARG A 89 13.92 15.99 -9.52
N HIS A 90 14.51 15.71 -8.39
CA HIS A 90 15.61 14.75 -8.24
C HIS A 90 15.15 13.66 -7.26
N LEU A 91 14.90 12.46 -7.79
CA LEU A 91 14.49 11.31 -6.99
C LEU A 91 15.70 10.41 -6.77
N PHE A 92 16.02 10.15 -5.52
CA PHE A 92 17.05 9.20 -5.14
C PHE A 92 16.38 7.92 -4.67
N PHE A 93 16.37 6.90 -5.53
CA PHE A 93 15.87 5.58 -5.19
C PHE A 93 16.93 4.79 -4.42
N THR A 94 16.50 4.15 -3.35
CA THR A 94 17.37 3.26 -2.56
C THR A 94 16.61 2.03 -2.08
N SER A 95 17.33 0.91 -1.99
CA SER A 95 16.93 -0.32 -1.28
C SER A 95 18.05 -0.76 -0.33
N ASP A 96 19.00 0.13 -0.02
CA ASP A 96 20.10 -0.12 0.88
C ASP A 96 19.64 -0.01 2.34
N PRO A 97 19.70 -1.10 3.14
CA PRO A 97 19.29 -1.09 4.53
C PRO A 97 20.01 -0.05 5.40
N ALA A 98 21.29 0.28 5.07
CA ALA A 98 22.03 1.31 5.80
C ALA A 98 21.44 2.70 5.57
N ASN A 99 21.09 3.02 4.32
CA ASN A 99 20.40 4.26 3.98
C ASN A 99 19.00 4.31 4.61
N VAL A 100 18.26 3.21 4.56
CA VAL A 100 16.92 3.12 5.19
C VAL A 100 17.02 3.38 6.69
N ARG A 101 17.96 2.74 7.40
CA ARG A 101 18.19 3.00 8.81
C ARG A 101 18.53 4.47 9.08
N HIS A 102 19.40 5.07 8.26
CA HIS A 102 19.82 6.46 8.42
C HIS A 102 18.65 7.42 8.25
N VAL A 103 17.93 7.31 7.14
CA VAL A 103 16.83 8.21 6.74
C VAL A 103 15.62 8.11 7.69
N PHE A 104 15.29 6.89 8.14
CA PHE A 104 14.08 6.68 8.92
C PHE A 104 14.31 6.66 10.44
N THR A 105 15.55 6.52 10.89
CA THR A 105 15.85 6.36 12.31
C THR A 105 16.97 7.30 12.77
N SER A 106 18.20 7.15 12.23
CA SER A 106 19.38 7.83 12.80
C SER A 106 19.35 9.33 12.61
N ASN A 107 18.91 9.83 11.45
CA ASN A 107 18.79 11.26 11.16
C ASN A 107 17.36 11.64 10.71
N PHE A 108 16.36 11.04 11.36
CA PHE A 108 14.95 11.24 11.05
C PHE A 108 14.51 12.71 10.89
N PRO A 109 15.01 13.68 11.69
CA PRO A 109 14.60 15.09 11.54
C PRO A 109 14.98 15.70 10.18
N ASN A 110 16.03 15.21 9.53
CA ASN A 110 16.46 15.70 8.21
C ASN A 110 15.57 15.20 7.06
N TYR A 111 14.66 14.23 7.34
CA TYR A 111 13.87 13.53 6.34
C TYR A 111 12.38 13.55 6.65
N PRO A 112 11.72 14.74 6.61
CA PRO A 112 10.26 14.82 6.74
C PRO A 112 9.55 14.24 5.51
N LYS A 113 8.22 14.10 5.59
CA LYS A 113 7.37 13.81 4.41
C LYS A 113 7.43 14.98 3.42
N GLY A 114 7.37 16.18 3.94
CA GLY A 114 7.48 17.43 3.19
C GLY A 114 6.17 17.91 2.55
N THR A 115 6.14 19.19 2.24
CA THR A 115 4.93 19.87 1.74
C THR A 115 4.47 19.37 0.38
N GLU A 116 5.41 19.02 -0.51
CA GLU A 116 5.04 18.52 -1.85
C GLU A 116 4.28 17.19 -1.79
N LEU A 117 4.71 16.25 -0.92
CA LEU A 117 3.98 15.00 -0.74
C LEU A 117 2.61 15.27 -0.12
N ALA A 118 2.51 16.18 0.85
CA ALA A 118 1.24 16.57 1.45
C ALA A 118 0.28 17.19 0.43
N GLU A 119 0.78 17.98 -0.53
CA GLU A 119 -0.02 18.50 -1.65
C GLU A 119 -0.50 17.41 -2.60
N ILE A 120 0.36 16.44 -2.94
CA ILE A 120 -0.01 15.29 -3.77
C ILE A 120 -1.12 14.47 -3.08
N MET A 121 -0.95 14.21 -1.79
CA MET A 121 -1.84 13.40 -0.95
C MET A 121 -2.94 14.24 -0.27
N ASP A 122 -3.41 15.33 -0.89
CA ASP A 122 -4.32 16.30 -0.28
C ASP A 122 -5.67 15.73 0.18
N ILE A 123 -6.08 14.58 -0.37
CA ILE A 123 -7.27 13.83 0.06
C ILE A 123 -7.17 13.37 1.52
N LEU A 124 -5.94 13.14 2.02
CA LEU A 124 -5.66 12.72 3.40
C LEU A 124 -5.66 13.90 4.38
N GLY A 125 -5.79 15.13 3.88
CA GLY A 125 -5.81 16.35 4.67
C GLY A 125 -4.58 16.54 5.54
N GLY A 126 -4.76 17.12 6.74
CA GLY A 126 -3.74 17.28 7.77
C GLY A 126 -3.53 16.04 8.65
N GLY A 127 -4.03 14.87 8.25
CA GLY A 127 -3.95 13.63 9.01
C GLY A 127 -2.52 13.09 9.17
N ILE A 128 -2.38 12.04 9.97
CA ILE A 128 -1.10 11.47 10.43
C ILE A 128 -0.15 11.06 9.30
N PHE A 129 -0.66 10.73 8.10
CA PHE A 129 0.17 10.38 6.96
C PHE A 129 0.85 11.59 6.32
N ASN A 130 0.19 12.74 6.30
CA ASN A 130 0.70 13.99 5.71
C ASN A 130 1.43 14.88 6.71
N ALA A 131 1.04 14.82 7.98
CA ALA A 131 1.59 15.70 9.02
C ALA A 131 3.08 15.45 9.28
N ASP A 132 3.82 16.52 9.54
CA ASP A 132 5.20 16.52 10.02
C ASP A 132 5.32 17.29 11.34
N GLY A 133 6.48 17.24 11.97
CA GLY A 133 6.83 18.02 13.17
C GLY A 133 5.91 17.72 14.36
N ASP A 134 5.48 18.78 15.05
CA ASP A 134 4.69 18.65 16.29
C ASP A 134 3.25 18.21 16.05
N SER A 135 2.66 18.57 14.91
CA SER A 135 1.33 18.10 14.53
C SER A 135 1.33 16.56 14.42
N TRP A 136 2.30 16.00 13.70
CA TRP A 136 2.45 14.56 13.60
C TRP A 136 2.71 13.90 14.97
N ARG A 137 3.56 14.51 15.82
CA ARG A 137 3.87 13.95 17.15
C ARG A 137 2.62 13.83 18.02
N ARG A 138 1.78 14.90 18.06
CA ARG A 138 0.53 14.89 18.83
C ARG A 138 -0.45 13.84 18.32
N GLN A 139 -0.70 13.81 17.01
CA GLN A 139 -1.58 12.80 16.41
C GLN A 139 -1.07 11.37 16.66
N ARG A 140 0.25 11.17 16.53
CA ARG A 140 0.90 9.88 16.78
C ARG A 140 0.72 9.42 18.23
N ALA A 141 0.94 10.30 19.20
CA ALA A 141 0.82 9.99 20.62
C ALA A 141 -0.64 9.62 20.97
N LYS A 142 -1.63 10.39 20.49
CA LYS A 142 -3.06 10.12 20.70
C LYS A 142 -3.45 8.76 20.08
N ALA A 143 -3.14 8.53 18.81
CA ALA A 143 -3.45 7.28 18.14
C ALA A 143 -2.77 6.07 18.81
N GLN A 144 -1.52 6.22 19.27
CA GLN A 144 -0.81 5.15 19.98
C GLN A 144 -1.48 4.81 21.31
N LEU A 145 -1.91 5.82 22.08
CA LEU A 145 -2.62 5.61 23.34
C LEU A 145 -3.91 4.80 23.12
N LEU A 146 -4.72 5.20 22.15
CA LEU A 146 -6.01 4.55 21.85
C LEU A 146 -5.81 3.11 21.35
N MET A 147 -4.92 2.90 20.38
CA MET A 147 -4.73 1.61 19.71
C MET A 147 -3.92 0.59 20.53
N SER A 148 -3.16 1.03 21.56
CA SER A 148 -2.41 0.11 22.41
C SER A 148 -3.20 -0.40 23.60
N GLY A 149 -4.39 0.14 23.88
CA GLY A 149 -5.24 -0.25 25.00
C GLY A 149 -5.69 -1.71 24.96
N PRO A 150 -5.76 -2.42 26.09
CA PRO A 150 -6.23 -3.81 26.15
C PRO A 150 -7.66 -3.98 25.60
N ARG A 151 -8.57 -3.04 25.93
CA ARG A 151 -9.96 -3.02 25.44
C ARG A 151 -10.01 -2.98 23.92
N PHE A 152 -9.26 -2.07 23.30
CA PHE A 152 -9.23 -1.95 21.85
C PHE A 152 -8.66 -3.22 21.16
N ARG A 153 -7.62 -3.84 21.74
CA ARG A 153 -7.09 -5.11 21.22
C ARG A 153 -8.11 -6.24 21.31
N ALA A 154 -8.83 -6.35 22.44
CA ALA A 154 -9.90 -7.33 22.60
C ALA A 154 -11.03 -7.08 21.57
N PHE A 155 -11.40 -5.82 21.36
CA PHE A 155 -12.37 -5.42 20.35
C PHE A 155 -11.94 -5.82 18.94
N VAL A 156 -10.69 -5.55 18.53
CA VAL A 156 -10.11 -5.99 17.26
C VAL A 156 -10.19 -7.50 17.09
N SER A 157 -9.79 -8.26 18.10
CA SER A 157 -9.80 -9.73 18.07
C SER A 157 -11.21 -10.27 17.90
N ARG A 158 -12.17 -9.75 18.67
CA ARG A 158 -13.58 -10.15 18.63
C ARG A 158 -14.22 -9.80 17.26
N CYS A 159 -14.10 -8.55 16.81
CA CYS A 159 -14.67 -8.12 15.54
C CYS A 159 -14.09 -8.92 14.36
N SER A 160 -12.78 -9.17 14.36
CA SER A 160 -12.14 -9.94 13.30
C SER A 160 -12.65 -11.38 13.26
N ARG A 161 -12.78 -12.05 14.41
CA ARG A 161 -13.31 -13.40 14.49
C ARG A 161 -14.77 -13.45 14.06
N LEU A 162 -15.63 -12.58 14.60
CA LEU A 162 -17.05 -12.55 14.26
C LEU A 162 -17.29 -12.28 12.78
N LYS A 163 -16.53 -11.38 12.16
CA LYS A 163 -16.65 -11.08 10.73
C LYS A 163 -16.24 -12.27 9.85
N VAL A 164 -15.24 -13.02 10.26
CA VAL A 164 -14.85 -14.27 9.58
C VAL A 164 -15.94 -15.33 9.72
N GLU A 165 -16.46 -15.55 10.94
CA GLU A 165 -17.47 -16.58 11.22
C GLU A 165 -18.82 -16.30 10.56
N ARG A 166 -19.29 -15.04 10.63
CA ARG A 166 -20.65 -14.68 10.22
C ARG A 166 -20.78 -14.34 8.74
N ASP A 167 -19.70 -13.84 8.13
CA ASP A 167 -19.78 -13.29 6.77
C ASP A 167 -18.82 -13.97 5.80
N LEU A 168 -17.51 -14.07 6.13
CA LEU A 168 -16.51 -14.60 5.19
C LEU A 168 -16.70 -16.09 4.92
N LEU A 169 -16.81 -16.92 5.96
CA LEU A 169 -16.97 -18.37 5.78
C LEU A 169 -18.29 -18.71 5.07
N PRO A 170 -19.45 -18.13 5.45
CA PRO A 170 -20.71 -18.34 4.71
C PRO A 170 -20.63 -17.92 3.24
N LEU A 171 -19.99 -16.77 2.95
CA LEU A 171 -19.81 -16.32 1.58
C LEU A 171 -18.96 -17.30 0.75
N LEU A 172 -17.83 -17.76 1.29
CA LEU A 172 -16.96 -18.69 0.59
C LEU A 172 -17.60 -20.07 0.43
N ASP A 173 -18.38 -20.52 1.40
CA ASP A 173 -19.15 -21.76 1.29
C ASP A 173 -20.23 -21.67 0.22
N HIS A 174 -20.96 -20.56 0.19
CA HIS A 174 -21.90 -20.29 -0.89
C HIS A 174 -21.22 -20.28 -2.26
N VAL A 175 -20.08 -19.63 -2.39
CA VAL A 175 -19.28 -19.61 -3.64
C VAL A 175 -18.86 -21.03 -4.01
N ALA A 176 -18.36 -21.83 -3.07
CA ALA A 176 -17.95 -23.22 -3.31
C ALA A 176 -19.10 -24.12 -3.78
N ALA A 177 -20.33 -23.86 -3.29
CA ALA A 177 -21.55 -24.63 -3.64
C ALA A 177 -22.18 -24.21 -4.97
N THR A 178 -21.78 -23.06 -5.57
CA THR A 178 -22.39 -22.56 -6.81
C THR A 178 -22.04 -23.39 -8.03
N SER A 179 -23.02 -23.51 -8.96
CA SER A 179 -22.87 -24.20 -10.24
C SER A 179 -21.82 -23.58 -11.19
N THR A 180 -21.36 -22.39 -10.93
CA THR A 180 -20.30 -21.70 -11.68
C THR A 180 -18.90 -22.24 -11.41
N GLY A 181 -18.76 -23.35 -10.68
CA GLY A 181 -17.48 -24.01 -10.38
C GLY A 181 -16.68 -23.32 -9.27
N GLY A 182 -17.36 -22.58 -8.38
CA GLY A 182 -16.74 -22.00 -7.18
C GLY A 182 -15.74 -20.88 -7.44
N VAL A 183 -15.89 -20.11 -8.53
CA VAL A 183 -14.93 -19.05 -8.89
C VAL A 183 -15.40 -17.70 -8.38
N CYS A 184 -14.50 -16.99 -7.67
CA CYS A 184 -14.69 -15.60 -7.28
C CYS A 184 -13.38 -14.79 -7.42
N ASP A 185 -13.49 -13.45 -7.31
CA ASP A 185 -12.32 -12.57 -7.19
C ASP A 185 -11.98 -12.39 -5.71
N LEU A 186 -10.98 -13.13 -5.22
CA LEU A 186 -10.54 -13.06 -3.82
C LEU A 186 -9.98 -11.68 -3.44
N LYS A 187 -9.42 -10.92 -4.39
CA LYS A 187 -9.03 -9.53 -4.11
C LYS A 187 -10.23 -8.69 -3.70
N ASP A 188 -11.35 -8.77 -4.44
CA ASP A 188 -12.57 -8.03 -4.11
C ASP A 188 -13.16 -8.51 -2.77
N VAL A 189 -13.20 -9.82 -2.54
CA VAL A 189 -13.65 -10.41 -1.26
C VAL A 189 -12.83 -9.84 -0.09
N PHE A 190 -11.50 -9.84 -0.17
CA PHE A 190 -10.66 -9.37 0.92
C PHE A 190 -10.72 -7.85 1.11
N LEU A 191 -10.87 -7.06 0.06
CA LEU A 191 -11.05 -5.61 0.18
C LEU A 191 -12.38 -5.24 0.84
N ARG A 192 -13.47 -5.99 0.56
CA ARG A 192 -14.78 -5.84 1.24
C ARG A 192 -14.70 -6.26 2.70
N LEU A 193 -14.06 -7.39 2.96
CA LEU A 193 -13.85 -7.89 4.32
C LEU A 193 -13.10 -6.86 5.17
N THR A 194 -11.96 -6.37 4.67
CA THR A 194 -11.15 -5.40 5.40
C THR A 194 -11.80 -4.02 5.49
N PHE A 195 -12.65 -3.66 4.51
CA PHE A 195 -13.48 -2.46 4.61
C PHE A 195 -14.46 -2.56 5.76
N ASP A 196 -15.25 -3.64 5.83
CA ASP A 196 -16.23 -3.86 6.90
C ASP A 196 -15.54 -3.93 8.27
N MET A 197 -14.43 -4.71 8.39
CA MET A 197 -13.65 -4.77 9.63
C MET A 197 -13.14 -3.39 10.06
N THR A 198 -12.59 -2.61 9.12
CA THR A 198 -12.04 -1.30 9.44
C THR A 198 -13.14 -0.31 9.81
N ALA A 199 -14.27 -0.30 9.09
CA ALA A 199 -15.41 0.55 9.40
C ALA A 199 -15.98 0.23 10.79
N THR A 200 -16.07 -1.04 11.16
CA THR A 200 -16.47 -1.45 12.51
C THR A 200 -15.51 -0.92 13.58
N LEU A 201 -14.20 -1.01 13.35
CA LEU A 201 -13.20 -0.52 14.30
C LEU A 201 -13.14 1.01 14.39
N VAL A 202 -13.42 1.71 13.29
CA VAL A 202 -13.34 3.17 13.23
C VAL A 202 -14.66 3.82 13.62
N PHE A 203 -15.80 3.32 13.13
CA PHE A 203 -17.12 3.93 13.31
C PHE A 203 -18.03 3.20 14.29
N GLY A 204 -17.65 2.01 14.75
CA GLY A 204 -18.52 1.13 15.56
C GLY A 204 -19.68 0.50 14.77
N VAL A 205 -19.69 0.61 13.43
CA VAL A 205 -20.79 0.12 12.57
C VAL A 205 -20.22 -0.76 11.46
N ASP A 206 -20.79 -1.95 11.29
CA ASP A 206 -20.50 -2.85 10.16
C ASP A 206 -21.32 -2.43 8.93
N PRO A 207 -20.70 -2.00 7.83
CA PRO A 207 -21.43 -1.64 6.60
C PRO A 207 -22.05 -2.84 5.89
N GLY A 208 -21.62 -4.07 6.19
CA GLY A 208 -22.14 -5.29 5.58
C GLY A 208 -21.89 -5.41 4.08
N CYS A 209 -20.72 -4.98 3.60
CA CYS A 209 -20.38 -4.98 2.18
C CYS A 209 -19.98 -6.36 1.66
N LEU A 210 -19.66 -7.29 2.57
CA LEU A 210 -19.29 -8.66 2.27
C LEU A 210 -20.55 -9.52 2.09
N THR A 211 -21.22 -9.38 0.95
CA THR A 211 -22.46 -10.08 0.61
C THR A 211 -22.35 -10.85 -0.70
N VAL A 212 -23.18 -11.87 -0.88
CA VAL A 212 -23.25 -12.70 -2.10
C VAL A 212 -23.58 -11.88 -3.35
N SER A 213 -24.31 -10.77 -3.20
CA SER A 213 -24.70 -9.91 -4.32
C SER A 213 -23.55 -9.05 -4.86
N PHE A 214 -22.44 -8.94 -4.14
CA PHE A 214 -21.30 -8.11 -4.50
C PHE A 214 -21.67 -6.68 -4.95
N GLN A 215 -22.66 -6.07 -4.30
CA GLN A 215 -23.10 -4.72 -4.64
C GLN A 215 -21.95 -3.72 -4.52
N GLU A 216 -21.95 -2.73 -5.42
CA GLU A 216 -20.92 -1.70 -5.44
C GLU A 216 -21.04 -0.78 -4.22
N VAL A 217 -19.94 -0.57 -3.52
CA VAL A 217 -19.83 0.33 -2.38
C VAL A 217 -19.23 1.64 -2.86
N ARG A 218 -20.02 2.71 -2.93
CA ARG A 218 -19.58 4.02 -3.45
C ARG A 218 -18.31 4.54 -2.77
N PHE A 219 -18.25 4.45 -1.45
CA PHE A 219 -17.08 4.89 -0.68
C PHE A 219 -15.82 4.10 -1.03
N ALA A 220 -15.91 2.76 -1.17
CA ALA A 220 -14.77 1.92 -1.54
C ALA A 220 -14.27 2.28 -2.95
N ARG A 221 -15.17 2.46 -3.91
CA ARG A 221 -14.84 2.92 -5.26
C ARG A 221 -14.18 4.29 -5.25
N ALA A 222 -14.69 5.22 -4.45
CA ALA A 222 -14.13 6.56 -4.34
C ALA A 222 -12.69 6.55 -3.80
N ILE A 223 -12.37 5.65 -2.84
CA ILE A 223 -10.98 5.45 -2.39
C ILE A 223 -10.12 4.93 -3.53
N ASP A 224 -10.56 3.90 -4.28
CA ASP A 224 -9.80 3.34 -5.39
C ASP A 224 -9.53 4.40 -6.47
N ASP A 225 -10.55 5.19 -6.81
CA ASP A 225 -10.46 6.31 -7.74
C ASP A 225 -9.47 7.39 -7.29
N ALA A 226 -9.47 7.71 -6.00
CA ALA A 226 -8.52 8.66 -5.42
C ALA A 226 -7.09 8.12 -5.49
N MET A 227 -6.86 6.85 -5.14
CA MET A 227 -5.52 6.24 -5.17
C MET A 227 -4.92 6.23 -6.58
N ASP A 228 -5.74 5.97 -7.62
CA ASP A 228 -5.30 6.08 -9.02
C ASP A 228 -4.82 7.49 -9.36
N VAL A 229 -5.57 8.52 -8.94
CA VAL A 229 -5.19 9.92 -9.19
C VAL A 229 -3.93 10.31 -8.43
N LEU A 230 -3.77 9.87 -7.19
CA LEU A 230 -2.55 10.13 -6.40
C LEU A 230 -1.30 9.56 -7.07
N LEU A 231 -1.40 8.42 -7.70
CA LEU A 231 -0.29 7.88 -8.49
C LEU A 231 0.07 8.80 -9.67
N VAL A 232 -0.95 9.24 -10.44
CA VAL A 232 -0.74 10.15 -11.58
C VAL A 232 -0.06 11.44 -11.12
N ARG A 233 -0.52 12.04 -10.01
CA ARG A 233 0.10 13.23 -9.42
C ARG A 233 1.55 13.00 -8.97
N SER A 234 1.86 11.78 -8.49
CA SER A 234 3.21 11.43 -8.06
C SER A 234 4.21 11.36 -9.22
N VAL A 235 3.74 11.03 -10.41
CA VAL A 235 4.56 10.93 -11.63
C VAL A 235 4.66 12.26 -12.37
N LEU A 236 3.56 13.00 -12.47
CA LEU A 236 3.50 14.25 -13.23
C LEU A 236 4.14 15.44 -12.47
N PRO A 237 4.69 16.44 -13.20
CA PRO A 237 5.14 17.69 -12.58
C PRO A 237 4.02 18.39 -11.82
N LEU A 238 4.38 19.02 -10.69
CA LEU A 238 3.42 19.70 -9.80
C LEU A 238 2.58 20.75 -10.54
N SER A 239 3.21 21.55 -11.39
CA SER A 239 2.54 22.59 -12.20
C SER A 239 1.51 22.01 -13.17
N TRP A 240 1.80 20.83 -13.73
CA TRP A 240 0.93 20.20 -14.72
C TRP A 240 -0.37 19.70 -14.09
N TRP A 241 -0.31 18.93 -13.02
CA TRP A 241 -1.53 18.42 -12.40
C TRP A 241 -2.33 19.53 -11.71
N LYS A 242 -1.68 20.60 -11.19
CA LYS A 242 -2.37 21.79 -10.69
C LYS A 242 -3.16 22.52 -11.79
N LEU A 243 -2.59 22.58 -13.01
CA LEU A 243 -3.30 23.12 -14.17
C LEU A 243 -4.52 22.27 -14.54
N VAL A 244 -4.35 20.94 -14.62
CA VAL A 244 -5.47 20.02 -14.93
C VAL A 244 -6.57 20.11 -13.86
N ARG A 245 -6.19 20.27 -12.60
CA ARG A 245 -7.11 20.49 -11.47
C ARG A 245 -7.88 21.82 -11.63
N TRP A 246 -7.17 22.88 -11.98
CA TRP A 246 -7.80 24.19 -12.19
C TRP A 246 -8.81 24.14 -13.35
N LEU A 247 -8.51 23.40 -14.42
CA LEU A 247 -9.42 23.18 -15.53
C LEU A 247 -10.60 22.24 -15.17
N GLY A 248 -10.52 21.47 -14.10
CA GLY A 248 -11.56 20.53 -13.69
C GLY A 248 -11.79 19.36 -14.63
N VAL A 249 -10.74 18.92 -15.36
CA VAL A 249 -10.85 17.91 -16.42
C VAL A 249 -10.06 16.63 -16.10
N GLY A 250 -10.31 15.57 -16.87
CA GLY A 250 -9.55 14.33 -16.80
C GLY A 250 -9.56 13.67 -15.42
N TYR A 251 -8.40 13.22 -14.98
CA TYR A 251 -8.24 12.52 -13.71
C TYR A 251 -8.53 13.41 -12.48
N GLU A 252 -8.34 14.74 -12.57
CA GLU A 252 -8.66 15.63 -11.46
C GLU A 252 -10.18 15.78 -11.24
N ARG A 253 -11.00 15.65 -12.31
CA ARG A 253 -12.45 15.53 -12.16
C ARG A 253 -12.83 14.24 -11.42
N LYS A 254 -12.14 13.12 -11.71
CA LYS A 254 -12.32 11.85 -10.98
C LYS A 254 -12.04 12.04 -9.48
N MET A 255 -10.94 12.73 -9.13
CA MET A 255 -10.61 13.08 -7.74
C MET A 255 -11.69 13.95 -7.07
N THR A 256 -12.26 14.91 -7.80
CA THR A 256 -13.32 15.77 -7.23
C THR A 256 -14.56 14.96 -6.87
N VAL A 257 -14.99 14.04 -7.74
CA VAL A 257 -16.13 13.16 -7.45
C VAL A 257 -15.82 12.22 -6.29
N ALA A 258 -14.65 11.59 -6.31
CA ALA A 258 -14.21 10.70 -5.24
C ALA A 258 -14.19 11.42 -3.87
N ARG A 259 -13.69 12.65 -3.84
CA ARG A 259 -13.67 13.48 -2.61
C ARG A 259 -15.09 13.73 -2.08
N LEU A 260 -16.05 14.06 -2.94
CA LEU A 260 -17.43 14.30 -2.52
C LEU A 260 -18.06 13.04 -1.90
N ASP A 261 -17.87 11.87 -2.51
CA ASP A 261 -18.38 10.61 -1.99
C ASP A 261 -17.72 10.22 -0.66
N ILE A 262 -16.41 10.45 -0.52
CA ILE A 262 -15.66 10.20 0.72
C ILE A 262 -16.10 11.15 1.82
N ASP A 263 -16.14 12.46 1.54
CA ASP A 263 -16.49 13.49 2.54
C ASP A 263 -17.93 13.32 2.99
N GLY A 264 -18.85 12.99 2.08
CA GLY A 264 -20.25 12.68 2.41
C GLY A 264 -20.38 11.49 3.37
N PHE A 265 -19.74 10.37 3.05
CA PHE A 265 -19.79 9.16 3.89
C PHE A 265 -19.21 9.41 5.29
N ILE A 266 -18.04 10.02 5.36
CA ILE A 266 -17.36 10.31 6.65
C ILE A 266 -18.16 11.34 7.44
N GLY A 267 -18.67 12.40 6.79
CA GLY A 267 -19.49 13.44 7.42
C GLY A 267 -20.77 12.87 8.04
N ASP A 268 -21.47 11.99 7.31
CA ASP A 268 -22.66 11.32 7.83
C ASP A 268 -22.35 10.44 9.06
N ALA A 269 -21.21 9.73 9.03
CA ALA A 269 -20.77 8.91 10.15
C ALA A 269 -20.44 9.76 11.39
N ILE A 270 -19.71 10.86 11.22
CA ILE A 270 -19.38 11.80 12.30
C ILE A 270 -20.66 12.41 12.90
N ALA A 271 -21.59 12.88 12.05
CA ALA A 271 -22.85 13.49 12.50
C ALA A 271 -23.67 12.49 13.32
N LYS A 272 -23.88 11.27 12.81
CA LYS A 272 -24.61 10.22 13.53
C LYS A 272 -23.97 9.92 14.89
N ARG A 273 -22.64 9.90 14.96
CA ARG A 273 -21.94 9.61 16.22
C ARG A 273 -22.06 10.74 17.22
N ARG A 274 -21.93 12.01 16.78
CA ARG A 274 -22.16 13.16 17.65
C ARG A 274 -23.59 13.22 18.18
N ASP A 275 -24.57 12.90 17.35
CA ASP A 275 -25.98 12.85 17.77
C ASP A 275 -26.21 11.75 18.81
N ALA A 276 -25.56 10.60 18.68
CA ALA A 276 -25.63 9.52 19.66
C ALA A 276 -25.01 9.93 21.01
N VAL A 277 -23.84 10.56 20.98
CA VAL A 277 -23.17 11.09 22.19
C VAL A 277 -24.02 12.17 22.88
N LYS A 278 -24.56 13.15 22.15
CA LYS A 278 -25.43 14.20 22.69
C LYS A 278 -26.73 13.66 23.28
N ALA A 279 -27.27 12.58 22.72
CA ALA A 279 -28.49 11.95 23.21
C ALA A 279 -28.27 11.08 24.46
N GLY A 280 -27.04 11.06 25.03
CA GLY A 280 -26.68 10.20 26.15
C GLY A 280 -26.78 8.71 25.81
N ARG A 281 -26.95 8.38 24.53
CA ARG A 281 -26.89 7.02 24.01
C ARG A 281 -25.43 6.61 23.81
N VAL A 282 -24.61 6.78 24.86
CA VAL A 282 -23.35 6.07 24.96
C VAL A 282 -23.76 4.63 25.13
N ILE A 283 -23.95 3.98 24.00
CA ILE A 283 -24.04 2.56 23.79
C ILE A 283 -24.46 1.78 25.05
N GLU A 284 -25.77 1.80 25.36
CA GLU A 284 -26.47 0.73 26.05
C GLU A 284 -26.69 -0.44 25.06
N ASP A 285 -25.71 -0.78 24.24
CA ASP A 285 -25.53 -2.15 23.84
C ASP A 285 -24.82 -2.81 25.04
N ASP A 286 -25.39 -3.87 25.58
CA ASP A 286 -24.95 -4.67 26.73
C ASP A 286 -23.48 -5.16 26.67
N ASP A 287 -22.69 -4.61 25.77
CA ASP A 287 -21.27 -4.85 25.54
C ASP A 287 -20.44 -3.62 26.02
N GLU A 288 -20.02 -3.64 27.28
CA GLU A 288 -18.99 -2.76 27.87
C GLU A 288 -17.69 -2.68 27.05
N ASP A 289 -17.60 -3.43 25.94
CA ASP A 289 -16.39 -3.65 25.13
C ASP A 289 -16.41 -2.93 23.76
N SER A 290 -17.41 -2.13 23.40
CA SER A 290 -17.43 -1.42 22.11
C SER A 290 -16.65 -0.11 22.16
N ALA A 291 -15.35 -0.16 21.93
CA ALA A 291 -14.46 0.99 21.90
C ALA A 291 -14.05 1.35 20.46
N ASP A 292 -14.96 1.91 19.66
CA ASP A 292 -14.57 2.42 18.34
C ASP A 292 -13.67 3.65 18.43
N LEU A 293 -12.82 3.83 17.43
CA LEU A 293 -11.82 4.90 17.45
C LEU A 293 -12.46 6.29 17.32
N LEU A 294 -13.51 6.46 16.50
CA LEU A 294 -14.15 7.76 16.29
C LEU A 294 -14.76 8.28 17.59
N SER A 295 -15.43 7.41 18.35
CA SER A 295 -15.94 7.77 19.69
C SER A 295 -14.85 8.24 20.61
N SER A 296 -13.73 7.49 20.66
CA SER A 296 -12.58 7.86 21.48
C SER A 296 -11.92 9.19 21.07
N TYR A 297 -12.15 9.65 19.84
CA TYR A 297 -11.69 10.98 19.40
C TYR A 297 -12.69 12.08 19.74
N ILE A 298 -14.00 11.79 19.88
CA ILE A 298 -15.07 12.74 20.19
C ILE A 298 -15.27 12.90 21.70
N ASP A 299 -15.04 11.84 22.50
CA ASP A 299 -15.44 11.70 23.92
C ASP A 299 -14.52 12.43 24.91
N GLU A 300 -13.44 13.02 24.46
CA GLU A 300 -12.61 13.85 25.33
C GLU A 300 -13.23 15.24 25.43
N ASP A 301 -13.55 15.72 26.62
CA ASP A 301 -14.06 17.00 27.14
C ASP A 301 -13.97 18.27 26.27
N ASP A 302 -13.80 18.10 24.97
CA ASP A 302 -13.58 19.16 24.02
C ASP A 302 -14.74 19.18 22.99
N ASP A 303 -15.78 19.97 23.32
CA ASP A 303 -16.85 20.36 22.36
C ASP A 303 -16.30 21.00 21.07
N ALA A 304 -14.97 21.10 20.94
CA ALA A 304 -14.23 21.84 19.94
C ALA A 304 -13.34 20.99 19.04
N VAL A 305 -13.42 19.63 19.04
CA VAL A 305 -12.67 18.89 18.00
C VAL A 305 -13.26 19.20 16.63
N ASP A 306 -12.48 19.91 15.83
CA ASP A 306 -12.86 20.36 14.49
C ASP A 306 -13.22 19.16 13.60
N ASP A 307 -14.37 19.23 12.93
CA ASP A 307 -14.84 18.20 11.98
C ASP A 307 -13.81 17.91 10.90
N VAL A 308 -12.97 18.88 10.53
CA VAL A 308 -11.87 18.69 9.59
C VAL A 308 -10.83 17.73 10.16
N ILE A 309 -10.48 17.83 11.44
CA ILE A 309 -9.53 16.93 12.11
C ILE A 309 -10.11 15.52 12.20
N LEU A 310 -11.39 15.40 12.57
CA LEU A 310 -12.08 14.11 12.64
C LEU A 310 -12.15 13.45 11.25
N ARG A 311 -12.55 14.21 10.24
CA ARG A 311 -12.59 13.76 8.85
C ARG A 311 -11.23 13.26 8.37
N ASP A 312 -10.17 14.03 8.58
CA ASP A 312 -8.82 13.70 8.15
C ASP A 312 -8.29 12.46 8.88
N THR A 313 -8.50 12.40 10.20
CA THR A 313 -8.12 11.23 11.01
C THR A 313 -8.84 9.98 10.53
N THR A 314 -10.14 10.04 10.34
CA THR A 314 -10.99 8.94 9.90
C THR A 314 -10.60 8.44 8.51
N MET A 315 -10.37 9.37 7.55
CA MET A 315 -9.91 9.00 6.21
C MET A 315 -8.57 8.27 6.25
N ASN A 316 -7.62 8.74 7.08
CA ASN A 316 -6.32 8.09 7.24
C ASN A 316 -6.46 6.68 7.84
N LEU A 317 -7.32 6.48 8.83
CA LEU A 317 -7.57 5.18 9.46
C LEU A 317 -8.26 4.20 8.48
N MET A 318 -9.26 4.67 7.74
CA MET A 318 -9.96 3.85 6.74
C MET A 318 -9.03 3.36 5.64
N LEU A 319 -8.19 4.24 5.08
CA LEU A 319 -7.19 3.86 4.08
C LEU A 319 -6.18 2.87 4.66
N ALA A 320 -5.68 3.12 5.87
CA ALA A 320 -4.68 2.26 6.51
C ALA A 320 -5.17 0.83 6.72
N GLY A 321 -6.41 0.66 7.21
CA GLY A 321 -6.93 -0.65 7.58
C GLY A 321 -7.45 -1.47 6.40
N ARG A 322 -8.17 -0.82 5.48
CA ARG A 322 -8.79 -1.48 4.32
C ARG A 322 -7.75 -1.99 3.32
N ASP A 323 -7.01 -1.06 2.72
CA ASP A 323 -6.26 -1.36 1.50
C ASP A 323 -5.01 -2.18 1.78
N THR A 324 -4.32 -1.92 2.88
CA THR A 324 -3.07 -2.61 3.18
C THR A 324 -3.30 -4.05 3.59
N THR A 325 -4.29 -4.32 4.45
CA THR A 325 -4.62 -5.66 4.92
C THR A 325 -5.27 -6.50 3.81
N GLY A 326 -6.18 -5.91 3.01
CA GLY A 326 -6.80 -6.57 1.86
C GLY A 326 -5.80 -6.95 0.78
N SER A 327 -4.83 -6.05 0.49
CA SER A 327 -3.73 -6.33 -0.42
C SER A 327 -2.83 -7.46 0.11
N ALA A 328 -2.45 -7.41 1.40
CA ALA A 328 -1.62 -8.44 2.03
C ALA A 328 -2.27 -9.83 1.96
N LEU A 329 -3.58 -9.95 2.26
CA LEU A 329 -4.33 -11.20 2.13
C LEU A 329 -4.35 -11.71 0.69
N SER A 330 -4.61 -10.82 -0.27
CA SER A 330 -4.68 -11.19 -1.69
C SER A 330 -3.36 -11.80 -2.16
N TRP A 331 -2.23 -11.15 -1.87
CA TRP A 331 -0.91 -11.65 -2.25
C TRP A 331 -0.50 -12.91 -1.47
N PHE A 332 -0.88 -13.00 -0.20
CA PHE A 332 -0.63 -14.20 0.60
C PHE A 332 -1.32 -15.43 0.00
N PHE A 333 -2.62 -15.35 -0.30
CA PHE A 333 -3.35 -16.48 -0.89
C PHE A 333 -2.87 -16.81 -2.30
N TYR A 334 -2.51 -15.81 -3.10
CA TYR A 334 -1.89 -16.06 -4.40
C TYR A 334 -0.58 -16.85 -4.25
N LEU A 335 0.29 -16.46 -3.32
CA LEU A 335 1.54 -17.17 -3.05
C LEU A 335 1.31 -18.60 -2.54
N LEU A 336 0.27 -18.82 -1.75
CA LEU A 336 -0.09 -20.17 -1.30
C LEU A 336 -0.50 -21.07 -2.47
N THR A 337 -1.29 -20.58 -3.43
CA THR A 337 -1.67 -21.38 -4.61
C THR A 337 -0.48 -21.80 -5.45
N MET A 338 0.61 -21.05 -5.41
CA MET A 338 1.86 -21.37 -6.10
C MET A 338 2.82 -22.21 -5.26
N ASN A 339 2.54 -22.41 -3.97
CA ASN A 339 3.44 -23.07 -3.02
C ASN A 339 2.68 -24.05 -2.10
N PRO A 340 2.14 -25.18 -2.62
CA PRO A 340 1.34 -26.14 -1.83
C PRO A 340 2.08 -26.70 -0.61
N ARG A 341 3.42 -26.78 -0.67
CA ARG A 341 4.26 -27.18 0.47
C ARG A 341 4.09 -26.27 1.68
N VAL A 342 3.96 -24.96 1.44
CA VAL A 342 3.78 -23.98 2.51
C VAL A 342 2.39 -24.12 3.11
N GLU A 343 1.36 -24.27 2.28
CA GLU A 343 -0.01 -24.51 2.75
C GLU A 343 -0.10 -25.77 3.63
N SER A 344 0.51 -26.87 3.20
CA SER A 344 0.54 -28.13 3.99
C SER A 344 1.20 -27.95 5.36
N LYS A 345 2.27 -27.14 5.46
CA LYS A 345 2.91 -26.84 6.75
C LYS A 345 2.06 -25.95 7.64
N ILE A 346 1.34 -24.98 7.06
CA ILE A 346 0.38 -24.16 7.82
C ILE A 346 -0.74 -25.04 8.38
N LEU A 347 -1.29 -25.97 7.56
CA LEU A 347 -2.30 -26.90 8.02
C LEU A 347 -1.79 -27.77 9.18
N ALA A 348 -0.57 -28.33 9.05
CA ALA A 348 0.02 -29.14 10.11
C ALA A 348 0.24 -28.32 11.41
N GLU A 349 0.59 -27.03 11.29
CA GLU A 349 0.71 -26.17 12.46
C GLU A 349 -0.67 -25.87 13.08
N LEU A 350 -1.72 -25.63 12.26
CA LEU A 350 -3.08 -25.41 12.73
C LEU A 350 -3.65 -26.64 13.48
N ASP A 351 -3.22 -27.85 13.14
CA ASP A 351 -3.61 -29.07 13.84
C ASP A 351 -3.03 -29.17 15.26
N THR A 352 -2.05 -28.32 15.63
CA THR A 352 -1.43 -28.27 16.97
C THR A 352 -2.21 -27.43 17.98
N ILE A 353 -3.16 -26.61 17.52
CA ILE A 353 -3.95 -25.72 18.38
C ILE A 353 -5.42 -26.12 18.44
N LYS A 354 -6.09 -25.68 19.51
CA LYS A 354 -7.50 -25.98 19.71
C LYS A 354 -8.37 -25.25 18.69
N ALA A 355 -9.09 -26.01 17.89
CA ALA A 355 -10.10 -25.49 16.99
C ALA A 355 -11.39 -25.17 17.73
N THR A 356 -12.12 -24.14 17.26
CA THR A 356 -13.47 -23.81 17.69
C THR A 356 -14.40 -24.08 16.50
N THR A 357 -15.43 -24.90 16.71
CA THR A 357 -16.43 -25.11 15.66
C THR A 357 -17.32 -23.88 15.55
N SER A 358 -17.58 -23.41 14.33
CA SER A 358 -18.49 -22.29 14.11
C SER A 358 -19.88 -22.62 14.60
N THR A 359 -20.52 -21.68 15.31
CA THR A 359 -21.89 -21.82 15.79
C THR A 359 -22.93 -21.60 14.68
N THR A 360 -22.53 -21.06 13.53
CA THR A 360 -23.41 -20.63 12.44
C THR A 360 -23.38 -21.55 11.21
N LEU A 361 -22.32 -22.37 11.08
CA LEU A 361 -22.11 -23.27 9.94
C LEU A 361 -21.67 -24.64 10.44
N ASP A 362 -22.44 -25.68 10.07
CA ASP A 362 -22.09 -27.07 10.38
C ASP A 362 -20.70 -27.43 9.85
N ASP A 363 -19.84 -27.91 10.74
CA ASP A 363 -18.46 -28.37 10.47
C ASP A 363 -17.42 -27.34 10.05
N MET A 364 -17.68 -26.03 10.11
CA MET A 364 -16.65 -25.02 9.86
C MET A 364 -15.82 -24.72 11.10
N VAL A 365 -14.51 -24.59 10.90
CA VAL A 365 -13.53 -24.42 11.97
C VAL A 365 -12.99 -23.01 11.98
N THR A 366 -12.97 -22.42 13.15
CA THR A 366 -12.28 -21.16 13.45
C THR A 366 -11.33 -21.35 14.63
N TYR A 367 -10.57 -20.31 14.93
CA TYR A 367 -9.57 -20.34 16.01
C TYR A 367 -9.67 -19.07 16.83
N ASP A 368 -9.33 -19.22 18.11
CA ASP A 368 -9.17 -18.06 18.98
C ASP A 368 -7.95 -17.23 18.53
N PRO A 369 -8.07 -15.89 18.42
CA PRO A 369 -6.96 -15.03 18.01
C PRO A 369 -5.72 -15.17 18.91
N ASP A 370 -5.88 -15.44 20.20
CA ASP A 370 -4.74 -15.62 21.12
C ASP A 370 -3.99 -16.92 20.83
N GLU A 371 -4.71 -18.00 20.51
CA GLU A 371 -4.08 -19.24 20.04
C GLU A 371 -3.32 -19.03 18.72
N LEU A 372 -3.91 -18.31 17.76
CA LEU A 372 -3.26 -17.94 16.51
C LEU A 372 -2.01 -17.07 16.72
N GLY A 373 -1.97 -16.29 17.82
CA GLY A 373 -0.81 -15.51 18.22
C GLY A 373 0.46 -16.36 18.38
N ARG A 374 0.32 -17.62 18.80
CA ARG A 374 1.42 -18.57 19.08
C ARG A 374 1.98 -19.25 17.85
N LEU A 375 1.27 -19.22 16.69
CA LEU A 375 1.70 -19.89 15.48
C LEU A 375 2.91 -19.20 14.87
N VAL A 376 4.00 -19.95 14.75
CA VAL A 376 5.30 -19.49 14.22
C VAL A 376 5.34 -19.57 12.71
N TYR A 377 4.94 -20.70 12.14
CA TYR A 377 5.05 -20.93 10.69
C TYR A 377 4.07 -20.06 9.90
N LEU A 378 2.82 -19.94 10.36
CA LEU A 378 1.84 -19.03 9.76
C LEU A 378 2.34 -17.58 9.82
N HIS A 379 2.89 -17.15 10.96
CA HIS A 379 3.47 -15.81 11.07
C HIS A 379 4.65 -15.61 10.10
N ALA A 380 5.53 -16.59 10.00
CA ALA A 380 6.66 -16.59 9.08
C ALA A 380 6.21 -16.50 7.61
N ALA A 381 5.17 -17.25 7.23
CA ALA A 381 4.61 -17.22 5.88
C ALA A 381 3.98 -15.85 5.55
N LEU A 382 3.29 -15.22 6.50
CA LEU A 382 2.75 -13.86 6.34
C LEU A 382 3.88 -12.83 6.20
N CYS A 383 4.94 -12.91 7.02
CA CYS A 383 6.11 -12.04 6.89
C CYS A 383 6.80 -12.20 5.54
N GLU A 384 6.93 -13.43 5.03
CA GLU A 384 7.55 -13.68 3.72
C GLU A 384 6.69 -13.15 2.57
N SER A 385 5.36 -13.27 2.66
CA SER A 385 4.45 -12.64 1.71
C SER A 385 4.60 -11.12 1.71
N LEU A 386 4.62 -10.49 2.90
CA LEU A 386 4.81 -9.05 3.07
C LEU A 386 6.19 -8.57 2.60
N ARG A 387 7.22 -9.41 2.66
CA ARG A 387 8.55 -9.12 2.11
C ARG A 387 8.51 -9.04 0.58
N LEU A 388 7.89 -10.04 -0.06
CA LEU A 388 7.79 -10.11 -1.52
C LEU A 388 6.77 -9.11 -2.06
N TYR A 389 5.63 -8.97 -1.43
CA TYR A 389 4.55 -8.08 -1.87
C TYR A 389 4.13 -7.11 -0.76
N PRO A 390 5.00 -6.13 -0.42
CA PRO A 390 4.65 -5.13 0.59
C PRO A 390 3.47 -4.29 0.10
N PRO A 391 2.38 -4.15 0.88
CA PRO A 391 1.22 -3.35 0.48
C PRO A 391 1.57 -1.91 0.10
N VAL A 392 2.54 -1.31 0.77
CA VAL A 392 3.11 0.00 0.41
C VAL A 392 4.46 -0.25 -0.26
N PRO A 393 4.56 -0.27 -1.60
CA PRO A 393 5.78 -0.65 -2.30
C PRO A 393 6.87 0.41 -2.31
N PHE A 394 6.50 1.69 -2.09
CA PHE A 394 7.39 2.84 -2.04
C PHE A 394 7.14 3.70 -0.80
N GLU A 395 8.22 4.05 -0.12
CA GLU A 395 8.22 5.07 0.93
C GLU A 395 8.96 6.32 0.46
N HIS A 396 8.46 7.50 0.82
CA HIS A 396 8.95 8.77 0.32
C HIS A 396 9.35 9.72 1.45
N LYS A 397 10.50 10.41 1.28
CA LYS A 397 11.03 11.40 2.21
C LYS A 397 11.63 12.60 1.46
N GLY A 398 11.40 13.80 1.98
CA GLY A 398 12.14 15.00 1.55
C GLY A 398 13.48 15.11 2.24
N VAL A 399 14.37 15.98 1.74
CA VAL A 399 15.67 16.31 2.34
C VAL A 399 15.66 17.78 2.75
N VAL A 400 15.99 18.06 4.04
CA VAL A 400 16.04 19.42 4.58
C VAL A 400 17.46 20.00 4.48
N ALA A 401 18.47 19.26 4.92
CA ALA A 401 19.88 19.68 4.90
C ALA A 401 20.73 18.74 4.05
N ALA A 402 21.75 19.31 3.39
CA ALA A 402 22.67 18.54 2.58
C ALA A 402 23.54 17.63 3.45
N GLU A 403 23.68 16.37 3.05
CA GLU A 403 24.58 15.42 3.69
C GLU A 403 24.98 14.27 2.77
N ALA A 404 25.94 13.46 3.21
CA ALA A 404 26.29 12.18 2.58
C ALA A 404 25.52 11.05 3.26
N LEU A 405 24.80 10.25 2.48
CA LEU A 405 24.18 9.01 2.95
C LEU A 405 25.25 7.95 3.29
N PRO A 406 24.94 6.94 4.12
CA PRO A 406 25.87 5.84 4.41
C PRO A 406 26.46 5.16 3.17
N SER A 407 25.73 5.12 2.07
CA SER A 407 26.20 4.63 0.77
C SER A 407 27.19 5.57 0.04
N GLY A 408 27.56 6.72 0.65
CA GLY A 408 28.44 7.73 0.06
C GLY A 408 27.74 8.71 -0.91
N HIS A 409 26.49 8.50 -1.25
CA HIS A 409 25.75 9.38 -2.14
C HIS A 409 25.38 10.69 -1.46
N GLN A 410 25.61 11.81 -2.16
CA GLN A 410 25.26 13.15 -1.67
C GLN A 410 23.77 13.43 -1.92
N VAL A 411 23.08 13.96 -0.91
CA VAL A 411 21.72 14.48 -1.00
C VAL A 411 21.69 15.96 -0.61
N ARG A 412 20.77 16.72 -1.18
CA ARG A 412 20.68 18.17 -1.04
C ARG A 412 19.24 18.57 -0.67
N PRO A 413 19.05 19.77 -0.09
CA PRO A 413 17.70 20.31 0.11
C PRO A 413 16.87 20.28 -1.17
N GLY A 414 15.64 19.77 -1.07
CA GLY A 414 14.74 19.59 -2.21
C GLY A 414 14.86 18.23 -2.93
N ASP A 415 15.94 17.47 -2.73
CA ASP A 415 16.01 16.08 -3.17
C ASP A 415 14.94 15.25 -2.45
N LYS A 416 14.47 14.20 -3.12
CA LYS A 416 13.49 13.26 -2.57
C LYS A 416 14.09 11.86 -2.55
N ILE A 417 14.03 11.24 -1.39
CA ILE A 417 14.43 9.84 -1.21
C ILE A 417 13.21 8.96 -1.37
N VAL A 418 13.30 8.00 -2.25
CA VAL A 418 12.27 6.98 -2.48
C VAL A 418 12.86 5.63 -2.11
N VAL A 419 12.36 5.03 -1.06
CA VAL A 419 12.73 3.68 -0.67
C VAL A 419 11.80 2.70 -1.35
N SER A 420 12.35 1.82 -2.21
CA SER A 420 11.57 0.76 -2.85
C SER A 420 11.57 -0.48 -1.96
N LEU A 421 10.49 -0.67 -1.21
CA LEU A 421 10.32 -1.85 -0.35
C LEU A 421 10.12 -3.12 -1.19
N TYR A 422 9.41 -3.00 -2.32
CA TYR A 422 9.24 -4.09 -3.29
C TYR A 422 10.59 -4.58 -3.84
N ALA A 423 11.46 -3.65 -4.25
CA ALA A 423 12.79 -4.00 -4.71
C ALA A 423 13.64 -4.56 -3.56
N MET A 424 13.65 -3.88 -2.40
CA MET A 424 14.43 -4.31 -1.24
C MET A 424 14.13 -5.75 -0.83
N GLY A 425 12.84 -6.15 -0.89
CA GLY A 425 12.43 -7.53 -0.64
C GLY A 425 13.02 -8.55 -1.62
N ARG A 426 13.51 -8.12 -2.80
CA ARG A 426 14.01 -8.96 -3.90
C ARG A 426 15.50 -8.80 -4.17
N MET A 427 16.24 -8.10 -3.29
CA MET A 427 17.68 -7.87 -3.46
C MET A 427 18.48 -9.02 -2.86
N GLU A 428 19.33 -9.64 -3.68
CA GLU A 428 20.27 -10.70 -3.27
C GLU A 428 21.24 -10.20 -2.18
N ALA A 429 21.76 -8.98 -2.34
CA ALA A 429 22.62 -8.34 -1.34
C ALA A 429 21.95 -8.16 0.04
N VAL A 430 20.61 -8.21 0.12
CA VAL A 430 19.85 -8.06 1.36
C VAL A 430 19.38 -9.40 1.92
N TRP A 431 18.94 -10.32 1.05
CA TRP A 431 18.24 -11.55 1.46
C TRP A 431 18.92 -12.85 1.04
N GLY A 432 20.01 -12.80 0.25
CA GLY A 432 20.70 -13.94 -0.29
C GLY A 432 20.18 -14.38 -1.67
N GLU A 433 20.77 -15.41 -2.24
CA GLU A 433 20.50 -15.90 -3.60
C GLU A 433 19.03 -16.30 -3.81
N ASP A 434 18.37 -16.83 -2.76
CA ASP A 434 16.97 -17.24 -2.74
C ASP A 434 15.99 -16.08 -2.46
N CYS A 435 16.42 -14.84 -2.64
CA CYS A 435 15.64 -13.64 -2.33
C CYS A 435 14.29 -13.54 -3.08
N ARG A 436 14.13 -14.27 -4.19
CA ARG A 436 12.88 -14.29 -4.99
C ARG A 436 11.94 -15.43 -4.63
N GLU A 437 12.40 -16.40 -3.83
CA GLU A 437 11.58 -17.52 -3.40
C GLU A 437 10.63 -17.14 -2.26
N PHE A 438 9.46 -17.78 -2.26
CA PHE A 438 8.54 -17.72 -1.12
C PHE A 438 8.93 -18.79 -0.11
N ARG A 439 9.77 -18.42 0.85
CA ARG A 439 10.40 -19.32 1.81
C ARG A 439 10.19 -18.85 3.25
N PRO A 440 9.09 -19.27 3.90
CA PRO A 440 8.78 -18.90 5.28
C PRO A 440 9.88 -19.28 6.28
N GLU A 441 10.62 -20.35 6.02
CA GLU A 441 11.71 -20.83 6.86
C GLU A 441 12.82 -19.79 7.09
N ARG A 442 12.91 -18.76 6.23
CA ARG A 442 13.80 -17.60 6.40
C ARG A 442 13.59 -16.87 7.71
N TRP A 443 12.38 -16.91 8.23
CA TRP A 443 11.93 -16.22 9.44
C TRP A 443 12.00 -17.07 10.70
N ILE A 444 12.45 -18.30 10.60
CA ILE A 444 12.51 -19.26 11.69
C ILE A 444 13.97 -19.54 12.02
N GLY A 445 14.31 -19.42 13.32
CA GLY A 445 15.63 -19.74 13.82
C GLY A 445 15.83 -21.27 14.00
N GLU A 446 17.05 -21.67 14.29
CA GLU A 446 17.39 -23.08 14.58
C GLU A 446 16.66 -23.60 15.83
N ASP A 447 16.25 -22.70 16.72
CA ASP A 447 15.45 -23.00 17.92
C ASP A 447 13.94 -23.16 17.63
N GLY A 448 13.53 -23.10 16.38
CA GLY A 448 12.13 -23.18 15.95
C GLY A 448 11.30 -21.95 16.24
N LYS A 449 11.90 -20.85 16.75
CA LYS A 449 11.22 -19.60 17.07
C LYS A 449 11.39 -18.59 15.93
N LEU A 450 10.56 -17.53 15.97
CA LEU A 450 10.70 -16.44 15.02
C LEU A 450 12.05 -15.75 15.18
N ARG A 451 12.77 -15.67 14.08
CA ARG A 451 14.05 -14.95 13.99
C ARG A 451 13.80 -13.45 13.97
N TYR A 452 14.54 -12.72 14.77
CA TYR A 452 14.53 -11.26 14.70
C TYR A 452 15.16 -10.76 13.40
N VAL A 453 14.39 -9.97 12.63
CA VAL A 453 14.87 -9.25 11.45
C VAL A 453 14.70 -7.75 11.71
N PRO A 454 15.77 -6.94 11.60
CA PRO A 454 15.68 -5.50 11.83
C PRO A 454 14.67 -4.82 10.89
N SER A 455 13.90 -3.87 11.42
CA SER A 455 12.85 -3.17 10.66
C SER A 455 13.39 -2.41 9.44
N TYR A 456 14.63 -1.91 9.48
CA TYR A 456 15.26 -1.27 8.33
C TYR A 456 15.66 -2.25 7.21
N LYS A 457 15.61 -3.57 7.46
CA LYS A 457 15.78 -4.64 6.46
C LYS A 457 14.41 -5.18 6.01
N PHE A 458 13.44 -5.26 6.93
CA PHE A 458 12.06 -5.64 6.67
C PHE A 458 11.13 -4.49 7.04
N ALA A 459 10.96 -3.54 6.11
CA ALA A 459 10.26 -2.30 6.37
C ALA A 459 8.81 -2.28 5.89
N SER A 460 8.15 -3.45 5.71
CA SER A 460 6.75 -3.54 5.29
C SER A 460 5.78 -2.88 6.28
N PHE A 461 6.19 -2.71 7.54
CA PHE A 461 5.50 -1.91 8.55
C PHE A 461 6.21 -0.59 8.85
N ASN A 462 7.01 -0.09 7.91
CA ASN A 462 7.89 1.06 8.07
C ASN A 462 8.94 0.84 9.19
N THR A 463 9.77 1.84 9.46
CA THR A 463 10.82 1.77 10.47
C THR A 463 10.99 3.11 11.20
N GLY A 464 11.63 3.11 12.36
CA GLY A 464 11.87 4.29 13.18
C GLY A 464 10.59 4.88 13.78
N PRO A 465 10.54 6.19 14.05
CA PRO A 465 9.39 6.83 14.72
C PRO A 465 8.07 6.69 13.97
N ARG A 466 8.09 6.44 12.65
CA ARG A 466 6.89 6.25 11.82
C ARG A 466 6.52 4.78 11.58
N THR A 467 7.04 3.87 12.39
CA THR A 467 6.60 2.45 12.37
C THR A 467 5.08 2.35 12.47
N CYS A 468 4.48 1.42 11.74
CA CYS A 468 3.03 1.23 11.68
C CYS A 468 2.43 1.02 13.09
N LEU A 469 1.41 1.82 13.42
CA LEU A 469 0.68 1.69 14.69
C LEU A 469 -0.23 0.45 14.69
N GLY A 470 -0.77 0.10 13.52
CA GLY A 470 -1.69 -1.02 13.36
C GLY A 470 -1.02 -2.37 13.13
N LYS A 471 0.30 -2.51 13.33
CA LYS A 471 1.02 -3.75 13.02
C LYS A 471 0.42 -4.97 13.73
N ASP A 472 0.18 -4.88 15.03
CA ASP A 472 -0.34 -5.99 15.82
C ASP A 472 -1.77 -6.34 15.40
N MET A 473 -2.61 -5.31 15.15
CA MET A 473 -3.96 -5.49 14.62
C MET A 473 -3.97 -6.17 13.26
N ALA A 474 -3.10 -5.72 12.35
CA ALA A 474 -2.96 -6.31 11.03
C ALA A 474 -2.60 -7.80 11.13
N PHE A 475 -1.67 -8.18 12.01
CA PHE A 475 -1.34 -9.60 12.21
C PHE A 475 -2.49 -10.41 12.82
N VAL A 476 -3.31 -9.84 13.72
CA VAL A 476 -4.52 -10.50 14.21
C VAL A 476 -5.47 -10.77 13.05
N GLN A 477 -5.79 -9.75 12.25
CA GLN A 477 -6.70 -9.88 11.11
C GLN A 477 -6.16 -10.87 10.07
N LEU A 478 -4.89 -10.74 9.68
CA LEU A 478 -4.24 -11.62 8.70
C LEU A 478 -4.27 -13.08 9.15
N LYS A 479 -3.94 -13.35 10.42
CA LYS A 479 -3.91 -14.72 10.96
C LYS A 479 -5.30 -15.33 11.08
N VAL A 480 -6.28 -14.57 11.57
CA VAL A 480 -7.68 -15.05 11.71
C VAL A 480 -8.24 -15.43 10.34
N VAL A 481 -8.07 -14.57 9.34
CA VAL A 481 -8.55 -14.84 7.96
C VAL A 481 -7.77 -15.99 7.33
N ALA A 482 -6.44 -15.97 7.40
CA ALA A 482 -5.61 -17.00 6.78
C ALA A 482 -5.88 -18.39 7.38
N ALA A 483 -5.94 -18.50 8.70
CA ALA A 483 -6.22 -19.78 9.38
C ALA A 483 -7.59 -20.32 9.02
N ALA A 484 -8.64 -19.49 9.08
CA ALA A 484 -10.01 -19.91 8.78
C ALA A 484 -10.16 -20.34 7.32
N VAL A 485 -9.62 -19.58 6.36
CA VAL A 485 -9.74 -19.92 4.93
C VAL A 485 -8.91 -21.17 4.60
N VAL A 486 -7.65 -21.26 5.03
CA VAL A 486 -6.78 -22.42 4.76
C VAL A 486 -7.36 -23.69 5.38
N ARG A 487 -7.96 -23.60 6.56
CA ARG A 487 -8.53 -24.78 7.25
C ARG A 487 -9.78 -25.31 6.54
N ASN A 488 -10.67 -24.44 6.11
CA ASN A 488 -11.99 -24.83 5.61
C ASN A 488 -12.05 -25.00 4.08
N PHE A 489 -11.13 -24.35 3.35
CA PHE A 489 -11.17 -24.32 1.89
C PHE A 489 -9.84 -24.66 1.23
N GLU A 490 -9.93 -25.22 0.04
CA GLU A 490 -8.84 -25.25 -0.94
C GLU A 490 -9.03 -24.08 -1.90
N VAL A 491 -7.96 -23.30 -2.07
CA VAL A 491 -7.94 -22.14 -2.96
C VAL A 491 -7.03 -22.47 -4.14
N GLU A 492 -7.58 -22.46 -5.34
CA GLU A 492 -6.83 -22.74 -6.57
C GLU A 492 -6.88 -21.52 -7.49
N ALA A 493 -5.74 -21.05 -8.00
CA ALA A 493 -5.74 -20.02 -9.02
C ALA A 493 -6.43 -20.53 -10.29
N VAL A 494 -7.28 -19.70 -10.93
CA VAL A 494 -7.92 -20.08 -12.18
C VAL A 494 -6.88 -20.17 -13.30
N PRO A 495 -6.79 -21.30 -14.02
CA PRO A 495 -5.82 -21.45 -15.12
C PRO A 495 -5.98 -20.34 -16.18
N GLY A 496 -4.87 -19.76 -16.59
CA GLY A 496 -4.83 -18.69 -17.58
C GLY A 496 -5.16 -17.29 -17.03
N HIS A 497 -5.56 -17.16 -15.76
CA HIS A 497 -5.71 -15.84 -15.13
C HIS A 497 -4.34 -15.25 -14.79
N VAL A 498 -4.05 -14.07 -15.34
CA VAL A 498 -2.76 -13.39 -15.14
C VAL A 498 -2.85 -12.47 -13.94
N VAL A 499 -2.07 -12.77 -12.91
CA VAL A 499 -1.94 -11.96 -11.70
C VAL A 499 -0.66 -11.12 -11.81
N GLU A 500 -0.83 -9.80 -11.85
CA GLU A 500 0.24 -8.82 -11.98
C GLU A 500 0.06 -7.70 -10.95
N PRO A 501 1.17 -7.13 -10.43
CA PRO A 501 1.09 -5.93 -9.61
C PRO A 501 0.48 -4.77 -10.40
N ASN A 502 -0.52 -4.10 -9.81
CA ASN A 502 -0.99 -2.82 -10.32
C ASN A 502 -0.05 -1.71 -9.89
N ILE A 503 0.10 -0.71 -10.74
CA ILE A 503 0.82 0.51 -10.37
C ILE A 503 -0.18 1.40 -9.62
N SER A 504 -0.02 1.45 -8.33
CA SER A 504 -0.85 2.22 -7.42
C SER A 504 -0.02 2.59 -6.18
N ILE A 505 -0.52 3.49 -5.35
CA ILE A 505 0.08 3.81 -4.05
C ILE A 505 0.11 2.55 -3.16
N ILE A 506 -0.91 1.71 -3.28
CA ILE A 506 -1.00 0.40 -2.64
C ILE A 506 -0.81 -0.70 -3.70
N LEU A 507 -0.03 -1.71 -3.39
CA LEU A 507 0.31 -2.81 -4.30
C LEU A 507 -0.86 -3.77 -4.50
N HIS A 508 -1.89 -3.34 -5.21
CA HIS A 508 -3.01 -4.20 -5.59
C HIS A 508 -2.67 -5.09 -6.80
N MET A 509 -3.51 -6.08 -7.05
CA MET A 509 -3.48 -6.90 -8.27
C MET A 509 -4.28 -6.21 -9.38
N LYS A 510 -3.66 -6.00 -10.54
CA LYS A 510 -4.22 -5.27 -11.69
C LYS A 510 -5.51 -5.91 -12.20
N ASN A 511 -5.52 -7.23 -12.36
CA ASN A 511 -6.62 -7.98 -12.93
C ASN A 511 -7.49 -8.70 -11.87
N GLY A 512 -7.33 -8.32 -10.58
CA GLY A 512 -7.90 -9.08 -9.47
C GLY A 512 -7.18 -10.41 -9.22
N PHE A 513 -7.77 -11.24 -8.37
CA PHE A 513 -7.30 -12.60 -8.11
C PHE A 513 -8.47 -13.59 -8.25
N LYS A 514 -8.72 -14.05 -9.47
CA LYS A 514 -9.73 -15.08 -9.73
C LYS A 514 -9.23 -16.42 -9.22
N ALA A 515 -9.92 -16.93 -8.21
CA ALA A 515 -9.62 -18.20 -7.59
C ALA A 515 -10.85 -19.08 -7.55
N ARG A 516 -10.62 -20.39 -7.64
CA ARG A 516 -11.63 -21.42 -7.40
C ARG A 516 -11.57 -21.81 -5.94
N ILE A 517 -12.72 -21.81 -5.28
CA ILE A 517 -12.89 -22.17 -3.88
C ILE A 517 -13.57 -23.54 -3.83
N LYS A 518 -12.98 -24.47 -3.09
CA LYS A 518 -13.53 -25.79 -2.83
C LYS A 518 -13.56 -26.03 -1.32
N ARG A 519 -14.66 -26.56 -0.81
CA ARG A 519 -14.72 -26.95 0.61
C ARG A 519 -13.74 -28.09 0.88
N ARG A 520 -12.88 -27.92 1.88
CA ARG A 520 -11.95 -28.97 2.31
C ARG A 520 -12.73 -30.01 3.12
N ARG A 521 -12.63 -31.27 2.71
CA ARG A 521 -13.21 -32.38 3.48
C ARG A 521 -12.43 -32.50 4.80
N GLN A 522 -13.12 -32.38 5.91
CA GLN A 522 -12.52 -32.67 7.20
C GLN A 522 -12.31 -34.19 7.29
N VAL A 523 -11.07 -34.62 7.44
CA VAL A 523 -10.79 -35.99 7.86
C VAL A 523 -11.15 -36.02 9.35
N MET A 524 -12.31 -36.56 9.70
CA MET A 524 -12.61 -36.89 11.09
C MET A 524 -11.59 -37.96 11.49
N ASN A 525 -10.59 -37.58 12.28
CA ASN A 525 -9.76 -38.54 13.00
C ASN A 525 -10.69 -39.18 14.03
N SER A 526 -11.15 -40.39 13.71
CA SER A 526 -11.90 -41.29 14.59
C SER A 526 -11.03 -41.78 15.74
#